data_2fa52b8766914c5c612bf76a85f2c7a9
#
_entry.id   2fa52b8766914c5c612bf76a85f2c7a9
#
_cell.length_a   1.000
_cell.length_b   1.000
_cell.length_c   1.000
_cell.angle_alpha   90.00
_cell.angle_beta   90.00
_cell.angle_gamma   90.00
#
_symmetry.space_group_name_H-M   'P 1'
#
loop_
_entity.id
_entity.type
_entity.pdbx_description
1 polymer ?
#
loop_
_entity_poly.entity_id
_entity_poly.type
_entity_poly.pdbx_seq_one_letter_code
_entity_poly.pdbx_strand_id
1 'polypeptide(L)'
;SFVDKNRIGIWGWSFGGFNTLMSMSEGRAVFKAGVAVAPPTNWKYYDTVYTERYMRTPKENPDGYALNPIERAGKLQGALLICHGSADDNVQPQNTFEYAEALVQADKDFKENYYTNRNHGISGGNTRNHLMRQIANFFIKELK
;
A
#
# COMPACT_ATOMS: atom_id res chain seq x y z
N SER A 1 29.40 -3.86 -7.83
CA SER A 1 28.14 -3.14 -7.54
C SER A 1 28.11 -2.88 -6.02
N PHE A 2 27.78 -1.67 -5.60
CA PHE A 2 27.58 -1.31 -4.19
C PHE A 2 26.15 -1.62 -3.70
N VAL A 3 25.28 -2.07 -4.60
CA VAL A 3 23.89 -2.47 -4.28
C VAL A 3 23.85 -3.93 -3.88
N ASP A 4 23.32 -4.20 -2.69
CA ASP A 4 22.99 -5.56 -2.26
C ASP A 4 21.59 -5.94 -2.75
N LYS A 5 21.54 -6.82 -3.75
CA LYS A 5 20.29 -7.26 -4.38
C LYS A 5 19.35 -8.02 -3.45
N ASN A 6 19.86 -8.52 -2.32
CA ASN A 6 19.09 -9.26 -1.34
C ASN A 6 18.47 -8.36 -0.26
N ARG A 7 18.78 -7.05 -0.28
CA ARG A 7 18.35 -6.07 0.71
C ARG A 7 17.75 -4.83 0.06
N ILE A 8 16.82 -5.05 -0.86
CA ILE A 8 16.10 -3.96 -1.54
C ILE A 8 14.73 -3.80 -0.89
N GLY A 9 14.41 -2.58 -0.47
CA GLY A 9 13.10 -2.18 0.00
C GLY A 9 12.40 -1.24 -0.98
N ILE A 10 11.09 -1.19 -0.91
CA ILE A 10 10.25 -0.25 -1.68
C ILE A 10 9.27 0.44 -0.74
N TRP A 11 8.99 1.72 -0.94
CA TRP A 11 7.91 2.38 -0.23
C TRP A 11 7.25 3.45 -1.08
N GLY A 12 6.01 3.74 -0.73
CA GLY A 12 5.29 4.79 -1.40
C GLY A 12 4.06 5.24 -0.62
N TRP A 13 3.60 6.44 -0.93
CA TRP A 13 2.45 7.10 -0.35
C TRP A 13 1.37 7.31 -1.41
N SER A 14 0.10 7.09 -1.06
CA SER A 14 -1.02 7.26 -1.97
C SER A 14 -0.86 6.39 -3.22
N PHE A 15 -0.83 6.96 -4.42
CA PHE A 15 -0.54 6.23 -5.66
C PHE A 15 0.82 5.48 -5.60
N GLY A 16 1.83 6.06 -4.92
CA GLY A 16 3.09 5.36 -4.65
C GLY A 16 2.91 4.13 -3.77
N GLY A 17 1.95 4.16 -2.84
CA GLY A 17 1.54 2.99 -2.04
C GLY A 17 0.89 1.90 -2.89
N PHE A 18 0.00 2.27 -3.82
CA PHE A 18 -0.53 1.34 -4.82
C PHE A 18 0.59 0.67 -5.63
N ASN A 19 1.54 1.47 -6.14
CA ASN A 19 2.67 0.94 -6.89
C ASN A 19 3.55 0.00 -6.05
N THR A 20 3.75 0.32 -4.77
CA THR A 20 4.46 -0.56 -3.82
C THR A 20 3.78 -1.93 -3.73
N LEU A 21 2.47 -1.95 -3.47
CA LEU A 21 1.71 -3.20 -3.35
C LEU A 21 1.71 -4.01 -4.65
N MET A 22 1.54 -3.33 -5.79
CA MET A 22 1.58 -3.98 -7.11
C MET A 22 2.95 -4.58 -7.41
N SER A 23 4.03 -3.84 -7.13
CA SER A 23 5.41 -4.30 -7.37
C SER A 23 5.78 -5.50 -6.49
N MET A 24 5.30 -5.54 -5.24
CA MET A 24 5.51 -6.67 -4.33
C MET A 24 4.67 -7.91 -4.67
N SER A 25 3.69 -7.77 -5.56
CA SER A 25 2.74 -8.82 -5.96
C SER A 25 2.82 -9.17 -7.45
N GLU A 26 3.87 -8.74 -8.16
CA GLU A 26 4.02 -9.01 -9.60
C GLU A 26 4.58 -10.40 -9.93
N GLY A 27 4.99 -11.17 -8.91
CA GLY A 27 5.51 -12.54 -9.08
C GLY A 27 7.04 -12.63 -9.16
N ARG A 28 7.76 -11.51 -9.07
CA ARG A 28 9.23 -11.47 -8.95
C ARG A 28 9.61 -10.99 -7.55
N ALA A 29 10.37 -11.79 -6.82
CA ALA A 29 10.82 -11.48 -5.45
C ALA A 29 11.98 -10.47 -5.44
N VAL A 30 11.76 -9.25 -6.00
CA VAL A 30 12.78 -8.20 -6.07
C VAL A 30 12.92 -7.48 -4.74
N PHE A 31 11.78 -7.21 -4.08
CA PHE A 31 11.75 -6.42 -2.82
C PHE A 31 11.61 -7.34 -1.63
N LYS A 32 12.57 -7.24 -0.69
CA LYS A 32 12.54 -7.99 0.57
C LYS A 32 11.55 -7.40 1.56
N ALA A 33 11.33 -6.09 1.50
CA ALA A 33 10.40 -5.38 2.37
C ALA A 33 9.74 -4.21 1.64
N GLY A 34 8.50 -3.90 1.99
CA GLY A 34 7.78 -2.74 1.46
C GLY A 34 6.92 -2.04 2.48
N VAL A 35 6.74 -0.74 2.29
CA VAL A 35 5.83 0.08 3.09
C VAL A 35 4.86 0.83 2.18
N ALA A 36 3.57 0.60 2.38
CA ALA A 36 2.51 1.31 1.68
C ALA A 36 1.78 2.26 2.63
N VAL A 37 1.83 3.55 2.34
CA VAL A 37 1.17 4.58 3.15
C VAL A 37 -0.05 5.10 2.41
N ALA A 38 -1.22 5.01 3.04
CA ALA A 38 -2.50 5.46 2.51
C ALA A 38 -2.73 5.01 1.05
N PRO A 39 -2.56 3.69 0.74
CA PRO A 39 -2.63 3.21 -0.62
C PRO A 39 -4.08 3.09 -1.11
N PRO A 40 -4.43 3.56 -2.31
CA PRO A 40 -5.57 3.00 -3.01
C PRO A 40 -5.27 1.53 -3.35
N THR A 41 -6.24 0.65 -3.17
CA THR A 41 -6.11 -0.78 -3.42
C THR A 41 -7.11 -1.29 -4.45
N ASN A 42 -8.18 -0.53 -4.65
CA ASN A 42 -9.14 -0.76 -5.73
C ASN A 42 -9.62 0.60 -6.24
N TRP A 43 -9.40 0.86 -7.51
CA TRP A 43 -9.77 2.14 -8.13
C TRP A 43 -11.28 2.41 -8.15
N LYS A 44 -12.13 1.42 -7.89
CA LYS A 44 -13.56 1.62 -7.67
C LYS A 44 -13.87 2.39 -6.38
N TYR A 45 -12.93 2.47 -5.45
CA TYR A 45 -13.06 3.20 -4.18
C TYR A 45 -12.48 4.61 -4.24
N TYR A 46 -11.95 5.02 -5.38
CA TYR A 46 -11.42 6.36 -5.56
C TYR A 46 -12.40 7.26 -6.32
N ASP A 47 -12.22 8.58 -6.24
CA ASP A 47 -13.15 9.52 -6.87
C ASP A 47 -13.21 9.34 -8.41
N THR A 48 -14.39 9.62 -8.97
CA THR A 48 -14.66 9.41 -10.39
C THR A 48 -13.98 10.44 -11.29
N VAL A 49 -13.80 11.67 -10.80
CA VAL A 49 -13.16 12.75 -11.58
C VAL A 49 -11.73 12.38 -11.95
N TYR A 50 -10.98 11.82 -11.01
CA TYR A 50 -9.63 11.33 -11.27
C TYR A 50 -9.63 9.98 -11.98
N THR A 51 -10.36 9.01 -11.43
CA THR A 51 -10.26 7.60 -11.88
C THR A 51 -10.82 7.42 -13.29
N GLU A 52 -12.02 7.92 -13.57
CA GLU A 52 -12.67 7.73 -14.87
C GLU A 52 -11.99 8.56 -15.98
N ARG A 53 -11.34 9.65 -15.61
CA ARG A 53 -10.54 10.44 -16.56
C ARG A 53 -9.41 9.60 -17.18
N TYR A 54 -8.78 8.73 -16.40
CA TYR A 54 -7.61 7.95 -16.83
C TYR A 54 -7.93 6.51 -17.19
N MET A 55 -8.95 5.92 -16.56
CA MET A 55 -9.29 4.52 -16.70
C MET A 55 -10.65 4.27 -17.37
N ARG A 56 -11.42 5.32 -17.68
CA ARG A 56 -12.85 5.23 -18.04
C ARG A 56 -13.67 4.62 -16.90
N THR A 57 -14.93 4.27 -17.17
CA THR A 57 -15.80 3.61 -16.18
C THR A 57 -15.42 2.13 -15.99
N PRO A 58 -15.77 1.52 -14.85
CA PRO A 58 -15.56 0.08 -14.64
C PRO A 58 -16.24 -0.80 -15.70
N LYS A 59 -17.35 -0.32 -16.27
CA LYS A 59 -18.08 -1.03 -17.34
C LYS A 59 -17.30 -1.04 -18.66
N GLU A 60 -16.61 0.05 -18.96
CA GLU A 60 -15.83 0.21 -20.20
C GLU A 60 -14.44 -0.41 -20.12
N ASN A 61 -13.89 -0.56 -18.91
CA ASN A 61 -12.54 -1.08 -18.68
C ASN A 61 -12.50 -2.07 -17.49
N PRO A 62 -13.26 -3.15 -17.53
CA PRO A 62 -13.34 -4.10 -16.41
C PRO A 62 -11.97 -4.70 -16.06
N ASP A 63 -11.15 -5.00 -17.04
CA ASP A 63 -9.83 -5.62 -16.86
C ASP A 63 -8.86 -4.67 -16.15
N GLY A 64 -8.90 -3.37 -16.47
CA GLY A 64 -8.09 -2.37 -15.79
C GLY A 64 -8.44 -2.24 -14.30
N TYR A 65 -9.71 -2.31 -13.95
CA TYR A 65 -10.15 -2.27 -12.55
C TYR A 65 -9.88 -3.58 -11.80
N ALA A 66 -9.87 -4.72 -12.49
CA ALA A 66 -9.49 -6.00 -11.90
C ALA A 66 -7.98 -6.09 -11.63
N LEU A 67 -7.17 -5.23 -12.25
CA LEU A 67 -5.73 -5.18 -12.05
C LEU A 67 -5.40 -4.33 -10.81
N ASN A 68 -5.54 -4.90 -9.63
CA ASN A 68 -5.39 -4.21 -8.36
C ASN A 68 -4.71 -5.09 -7.29
N PRO A 69 -4.19 -4.50 -6.20
CA PRO A 69 -3.53 -5.25 -5.12
C PRO A 69 -4.42 -6.30 -4.44
N ILE A 70 -5.72 -6.05 -4.29
CA ILE A 70 -6.65 -6.98 -3.62
C ILE A 70 -6.69 -8.31 -4.39
N GLU A 71 -6.86 -8.27 -5.71
CA GLU A 71 -6.87 -9.46 -6.56
C GLU A 71 -5.50 -10.19 -6.60
N ARG A 72 -4.44 -9.49 -6.22
CA ARG A 72 -3.07 -10.01 -6.18
C ARG A 72 -2.56 -10.32 -4.78
N ALA A 73 -3.39 -10.23 -3.75
CA ALA A 73 -2.97 -10.42 -2.36
C ALA A 73 -2.21 -11.74 -2.14
N GLY A 74 -2.68 -12.83 -2.74
CA GLY A 74 -2.01 -14.13 -2.67
C GLY A 74 -0.62 -14.21 -3.30
N LYS A 75 -0.26 -13.23 -4.13
CA LYS A 75 1.06 -13.14 -4.77
C LYS A 75 2.04 -12.25 -4.01
N LEU A 76 1.64 -11.67 -2.89
CA LEU A 76 2.51 -10.82 -2.07
C LEU A 76 3.78 -11.59 -1.69
N GLN A 77 4.95 -10.96 -1.90
CA GLN A 77 6.26 -11.47 -1.51
C GLN A 77 7.02 -10.41 -0.72
N GLY A 78 7.76 -10.83 0.30
CA GLY A 78 8.49 -9.94 1.20
C GLY A 78 7.65 -9.45 2.38
N ALA A 79 8.31 -8.80 3.34
CA ALA A 79 7.66 -8.22 4.51
C ALA A 79 6.90 -6.94 4.14
N LEU A 80 5.68 -6.77 4.65
CA LEU A 80 4.84 -5.62 4.34
C LEU A 80 4.41 -4.87 5.62
N LEU A 81 4.51 -3.55 5.58
CA LEU A 81 3.89 -2.62 6.52
C LEU A 81 2.93 -1.71 5.78
N ILE A 82 1.70 -1.61 6.27
CA ILE A 82 0.68 -0.68 5.75
C ILE A 82 0.40 0.37 6.82
N CYS A 83 0.40 1.64 6.44
CA CYS A 83 0.06 2.75 7.32
C CYS A 83 -1.10 3.56 6.74
N HIS A 84 -2.10 3.92 7.55
CA HIS A 84 -3.25 4.72 7.09
C HIS A 84 -3.77 5.64 8.17
N GLY A 85 -4.26 6.81 7.79
CA GLY A 85 -5.00 7.71 8.67
C GLY A 85 -6.47 7.29 8.75
N SER A 86 -7.02 7.15 9.95
CA SER A 86 -8.41 6.68 10.09
C SER A 86 -9.48 7.68 9.64
N ALA A 87 -9.11 8.94 9.46
CA ALA A 87 -9.96 10.00 8.94
C ALA A 87 -9.51 10.49 7.55
N ASP A 88 -8.89 9.61 6.77
CA ASP A 88 -8.52 9.90 5.38
C ASP A 88 -9.78 9.96 4.51
N ASP A 89 -10.09 11.16 4.04
CA ASP A 89 -11.25 11.47 3.18
C ASP A 89 -10.89 11.53 1.69
N ASN A 90 -9.63 11.35 1.36
CA ASN A 90 -9.12 11.27 0.00
C ASN A 90 -9.03 9.79 -0.45
N VAL A 91 -8.10 9.04 0.14
CA VAL A 91 -8.05 7.58 -0.01
C VAL A 91 -8.64 6.95 1.23
N GLN A 92 -9.89 6.57 1.16
CA GLN A 92 -10.61 6.07 2.33
C GLN A 92 -9.94 4.81 2.92
N PRO A 93 -9.88 4.69 4.27
CA PRO A 93 -9.26 3.54 4.96
C PRO A 93 -9.83 2.17 4.54
N GLN A 94 -11.04 2.15 3.97
CA GLN A 94 -11.62 0.95 3.36
C GLN A 94 -10.65 0.27 2.39
N ASN A 95 -9.88 1.03 1.63
CA ASN A 95 -8.85 0.48 0.74
C ASN A 95 -7.89 -0.46 1.49
N THR A 96 -7.40 -0.03 2.65
CA THR A 96 -6.51 -0.84 3.49
C THR A 96 -7.26 -2.00 4.14
N PHE A 97 -8.47 -1.79 4.65
CA PHE A 97 -9.24 -2.86 5.30
C PHE A 97 -9.56 -4.01 4.32
N GLU A 98 -10.00 -3.71 3.11
CA GLU A 98 -10.28 -4.72 2.08
C GLU A 98 -9.02 -5.47 1.66
N TYR A 99 -7.90 -4.76 1.54
CA TYR A 99 -6.63 -5.39 1.21
C TYR A 99 -6.10 -6.27 2.35
N ALA A 100 -6.20 -5.80 3.60
CA ALA A 100 -5.83 -6.57 4.78
C ALA A 100 -6.64 -7.87 4.88
N GLU A 101 -7.95 -7.81 4.66
CA GLU A 101 -8.80 -9.01 4.60
C GLU A 101 -8.35 -9.97 3.50
N ALA A 102 -8.05 -9.45 2.30
CA ALA A 102 -7.57 -10.29 1.21
C ALA A 102 -6.22 -10.98 1.54
N LEU A 103 -5.32 -10.29 2.26
CA LEU A 103 -4.07 -10.88 2.74
C LEU A 103 -4.31 -11.98 3.77
N VAL A 104 -5.24 -11.76 4.72
CA VAL A 104 -5.62 -12.78 5.71
C VAL A 104 -6.17 -14.03 5.03
N GLN A 105 -7.09 -13.86 4.08
CA GLN A 105 -7.66 -14.99 3.33
C GLN A 105 -6.64 -15.72 2.46
N ALA A 106 -5.56 -15.03 2.07
CA ALA A 106 -4.44 -15.60 1.31
C ALA A 106 -3.31 -16.16 2.20
N ASP A 107 -3.51 -16.20 3.52
CA ASP A 107 -2.52 -16.65 4.52
C ASP A 107 -1.18 -15.91 4.40
N LYS A 108 -1.24 -14.57 4.29
CA LYS A 108 -0.07 -13.69 4.18
C LYS A 108 0.13 -12.89 5.46
N ASP A 109 1.35 -12.91 5.97
CA ASP A 109 1.75 -12.06 7.09
C ASP A 109 1.99 -10.62 6.63
N PHE A 110 1.54 -9.68 7.44
CA PHE A 110 1.75 -8.24 7.24
C PHE A 110 1.64 -7.50 8.57
N LYS A 111 2.00 -6.21 8.56
CA LYS A 111 1.84 -5.29 9.69
C LYS A 111 0.99 -4.10 9.28
N GLU A 112 0.21 -3.61 10.23
CA GLU A 112 -0.64 -2.43 10.07
C GLU A 112 -0.33 -1.40 11.15
N ASN A 113 -0.45 -0.13 10.80
CA ASN A 113 -0.39 0.97 11.75
C ASN A 113 -1.39 2.06 11.35
N TYR A 114 -2.42 2.27 12.18
CA TYR A 114 -3.43 3.29 11.96
C TYR A 114 -3.18 4.52 12.82
N TYR A 115 -3.32 5.69 12.21
CA TYR A 115 -3.19 6.99 12.85
C TYR A 115 -4.59 7.59 13.07
N THR A 116 -5.05 7.54 14.32
CA THR A 116 -6.40 7.97 14.72
C THR A 116 -6.63 9.45 14.39
N ASN A 117 -7.77 9.73 13.74
CA ASN A 117 -8.19 11.06 13.34
C ASN A 117 -7.17 11.83 12.47
N ARG A 118 -6.33 11.10 11.73
CA ARG A 118 -5.43 11.71 10.74
C ARG A 118 -5.98 11.49 9.34
N ASN A 119 -5.85 12.53 8.52
CA ASN A 119 -6.25 12.53 7.11
C ASN A 119 -5.15 11.93 6.21
N HIS A 120 -5.28 12.14 4.90
CA HIS A 120 -4.34 11.62 3.89
C HIS A 120 -2.88 12.05 4.10
N GLY A 121 -2.67 13.21 4.69
CA GLY A 121 -1.33 13.72 5.01
C GLY A 121 -0.67 13.10 6.23
N ILE A 122 -1.41 12.40 7.09
CA ILE A 122 -0.93 11.79 8.35
C ILE A 122 -0.01 12.76 9.10
N SER A 123 -0.52 13.93 9.46
CA SER A 123 0.25 15.03 10.06
C SER A 123 -0.42 15.57 11.33
N GLY A 124 0.26 16.47 12.02
CA GLY A 124 -0.18 17.11 13.25
C GLY A 124 0.53 16.57 14.49
N GLY A 125 0.99 17.48 15.34
CA GLY A 125 1.81 17.12 16.50
C GLY A 125 3.03 16.28 16.10
N ASN A 126 3.26 15.20 16.80
CA ASN A 126 4.39 14.27 16.55
C ASN A 126 4.07 13.18 15.51
N THR A 127 2.90 13.19 14.88
CA THR A 127 2.40 12.10 14.04
C THR A 127 3.32 11.78 12.85
N ARG A 128 3.76 12.80 12.11
CA ARG A 128 4.63 12.62 10.96
C ARG A 128 6.00 12.04 11.36
N ASN A 129 6.58 12.51 12.44
CA ASN A 129 7.85 11.99 12.96
C ASN A 129 7.71 10.53 13.40
N HIS A 130 6.59 10.18 14.03
CA HIS A 130 6.30 8.80 14.42
C HIS A 130 6.20 7.90 13.18
N LEU A 131 5.43 8.30 12.16
CA LEU A 131 5.29 7.55 10.91
C LEU A 131 6.65 7.30 10.24
N MET A 132 7.47 8.36 10.06
CA MET A 132 8.78 8.22 9.41
C MET A 132 9.72 7.30 10.20
N ARG A 133 9.69 7.38 11.52
CA ARG A 133 10.47 6.48 12.38
C ARG A 133 9.98 5.02 12.28
N GLN A 134 8.66 4.78 12.19
CA GLN A 134 8.13 3.43 11.97
C GLN A 134 8.60 2.86 10.63
N ILE A 135 8.58 3.65 9.56
CA ILE A 135 9.07 3.23 8.25
C ILE A 135 10.56 2.88 8.31
N ALA A 136 11.38 3.77 8.90
CA ALA A 136 12.81 3.54 9.02
C ALA A 136 13.13 2.29 9.84
N ASN A 137 12.49 2.14 11.01
CA ASN A 137 12.69 0.97 11.88
C ASN A 137 12.27 -0.34 11.22
N PHE A 138 11.19 -0.30 10.44
CA PHE A 138 10.73 -1.46 9.69
C PHE A 138 11.80 -1.90 8.68
N PHE A 139 12.32 -1.00 7.86
CA PHE A 139 13.38 -1.34 6.92
C PHE A 139 14.68 -1.78 7.59
N ILE A 140 15.11 -1.11 8.66
CA ILE A 140 16.29 -1.53 9.44
C ILE A 140 16.13 -2.96 9.94
N LYS A 141 14.94 -3.36 10.34
CA LYS A 141 14.66 -4.72 10.81
C LYS A 141 14.61 -5.74 9.67
N GLU A 142 13.86 -5.45 8.64
CA GLU A 142 13.51 -6.44 7.60
C GLU A 142 14.59 -6.56 6.49
N LEU A 143 15.47 -5.58 6.34
CA LEU A 143 16.57 -5.59 5.35
C LEU A 143 17.95 -6.02 5.95
N LYS A 144 17.93 -6.63 7.11
CA LYS A 144 19.15 -7.20 7.72
C LYS A 144 19.64 -8.44 7.01
#